data_5b392dc4f136159f5256aaabcc28f90e
#
_entry.id   5b392dc4f136159f5256aaabcc28f90e
#
_cell.length_a   1.000
_cell.length_b   1.000
_cell.length_c   1.000
_cell.angle_alpha   90.00
_cell.angle_beta   90.00
_cell.angle_gamma   90.00
#
_symmetry.space_group_name_H-M   'P 1'
#
loop_
_entity.id
_entity.type
_entity.pdbx_description
1 polymer ?
#
loop_
_entity_poly.entity_id
_entity_poly.type
_entity_poly.pdbx_seq_one_letter_code
_entity_poly.pdbx_strand_id
1 'polypeptide(L)'
;MTTTTFPRIPGHRRCCEILGNGDFRAGKELIQQLAHRLEHARAKHPWPAHAPGNHGALAALLGEMGEVVDEMNKGDDARRRDELLDVLAVAWRWVNDEHESRRKKQLNL
;
A
#
# COMPACT_ATOMS: atom_id res chain seq x y z
N MET A 1 -33.56 -3.18 16.84
CA MET A 1 -32.75 -2.99 15.66
C MET A 1 -31.32 -2.71 16.06
N THR A 2 -30.50 -3.63 15.79
CA THR A 2 -29.08 -3.45 16.02
C THR A 2 -28.53 -2.52 14.96
N THR A 3 -28.30 -1.30 15.34
CA THR A 3 -27.43 -0.44 14.57
C THR A 3 -26.08 -1.12 14.49
N THR A 4 -25.75 -1.62 13.33
CA THR A 4 -24.37 -2.00 13.06
C THR A 4 -23.56 -0.74 13.22
N THR A 5 -23.01 -0.57 14.40
CA THR A 5 -22.03 0.47 14.61
C THR A 5 -20.75 0.02 13.93
N PHE A 6 -20.53 0.48 12.72
CA PHE A 6 -19.20 0.45 12.16
C PHE A 6 -18.33 1.30 13.07
N PRO A 7 -17.16 0.81 13.47
CA PRO A 7 -16.23 1.65 14.22
C PRO A 7 -15.98 2.91 13.41
N ARG A 8 -15.98 4.05 14.07
CA ARG A 8 -15.65 5.31 13.42
C ARG A 8 -14.29 5.19 12.77
N ILE A 9 -14.17 5.70 11.56
CA ILE A 9 -12.87 5.82 10.92
C ILE A 9 -12.01 6.69 11.81
N PRO A 10 -10.86 6.19 12.29
CA PRO A 10 -10.02 6.97 13.18
C PRO A 10 -9.46 8.21 12.50
N GLY A 11 -9.26 9.28 13.27
CA GLY A 11 -8.59 10.48 12.77
C GLY A 11 -7.11 10.22 12.47
N HIS A 12 -6.46 11.20 11.86
CA HIS A 12 -5.07 11.09 11.44
C HIS A 12 -4.12 10.63 12.57
N ARG A 13 -4.23 11.27 13.73
CA ARG A 13 -3.36 10.90 14.88
C ARG A 13 -3.55 9.44 15.27
N ARG A 14 -4.80 9.01 15.38
CA ARG A 14 -5.11 7.63 15.77
C ARG A 14 -4.66 6.63 14.71
N CYS A 15 -4.80 6.98 13.42
CA CYS A 15 -4.28 6.15 12.34
C CYS A 15 -2.78 5.95 12.48
N CYS A 16 -2.03 7.01 12.73
CA CYS A 16 -0.59 6.92 12.93
C CYS A 16 -0.23 6.07 14.15
N GLU A 17 -0.99 6.20 15.24
CA GLU A 17 -0.77 5.37 16.43
C GLU A 17 -0.98 3.88 16.12
N ILE A 18 -2.06 3.55 15.42
CA ILE A 18 -2.36 2.17 15.04
C ILE A 18 -1.25 1.61 14.14
N LEU A 19 -0.87 2.35 13.11
CA LEU A 19 0.16 1.93 12.17
C LEU A 19 1.54 1.80 12.82
N GLY A 20 1.78 2.53 13.89
CA GLY A 20 3.04 2.49 14.65
C GLY A 20 2.99 1.60 15.88
N ASN A 21 2.01 0.70 15.98
CA ASN A 21 1.85 -0.20 17.14
C ASN A 21 1.76 0.57 18.44
N GLY A 22 1.00 1.67 18.46
CA GLY A 22 0.81 2.54 19.60
C GLY A 22 1.73 3.76 19.63
N ASP A 23 2.72 3.81 18.75
CA ASP A 23 3.66 4.93 18.66
C ASP A 23 3.29 5.83 17.47
N PHE A 24 2.76 7.01 17.78
CA PHE A 24 2.35 8.01 16.78
C PHE A 24 3.49 8.38 15.84
N ARG A 25 4.68 8.64 16.39
CA ARG A 25 5.84 9.08 15.60
C ARG A 25 6.29 8.02 14.62
N ALA A 26 6.37 6.77 15.09
CA ALA A 26 6.73 5.64 14.22
C ALA A 26 5.72 5.48 13.08
N GLY A 27 4.43 5.56 13.37
CA GLY A 27 3.39 5.47 12.35
C GLY A 27 3.46 6.60 11.34
N LYS A 28 3.72 7.83 11.81
CA LYS A 28 3.88 8.99 10.94
C LYS A 28 5.07 8.82 9.98
N GLU A 29 6.20 8.33 10.50
CA GLU A 29 7.39 8.09 9.67
C GLU A 29 7.13 7.01 8.63
N LEU A 30 6.42 5.94 8.99
CA LEU A 30 6.08 4.88 8.06
C LEU A 30 5.18 5.38 6.93
N ILE A 31 4.20 6.23 7.24
CA ILE A 31 3.33 6.84 6.23
C ILE A 31 4.15 7.68 5.25
N GLN A 32 5.09 8.46 5.75
CA GLN A 32 5.94 9.30 4.91
C GLN A 32 6.84 8.44 4.00
N GLN A 33 7.40 7.37 4.54
CA GLN A 33 8.21 6.44 3.77
C GLN A 33 7.37 5.70 2.71
N LEU A 34 6.15 5.32 3.06
CA LEU A 34 5.23 4.70 2.11
C LEU A 34 4.92 5.64 0.94
N ALA A 35 4.63 6.91 1.24
CA ALA A 35 4.35 7.90 0.20
C ALA A 35 5.53 8.05 -0.76
N HIS A 36 6.74 8.10 -0.22
CA HIS A 36 7.97 8.18 -1.03
C HIS A 36 8.12 6.93 -1.91
N ARG A 37 7.93 5.75 -1.34
CA ARG A 37 8.02 4.50 -2.09
C ARG A 37 6.92 4.36 -3.14
N LEU A 38 5.75 4.93 -2.88
CA LEU A 38 4.66 4.92 -3.84
C LEU A 38 5.03 5.70 -5.11
N GLU A 39 5.66 6.86 -4.98
CA GLU A 39 6.14 7.60 -6.14
C GLU A 39 7.19 6.81 -6.92
N HIS A 40 8.10 6.16 -6.20
CA HIS A 40 9.10 5.29 -6.80
C HIS A 40 8.46 4.12 -7.56
N ALA A 41 7.45 3.49 -6.96
CA ALA A 41 6.73 2.38 -7.58
C ALA A 41 6.02 2.78 -8.87
N ARG A 42 5.47 3.99 -8.92
CA ARG A 42 4.83 4.51 -10.12
C ARG A 42 5.80 4.66 -11.28
N ALA A 43 7.03 5.06 -10.99
CA ALA A 43 8.07 5.19 -12.01
C ALA A 43 8.62 3.83 -12.45
N LYS A 44 8.82 2.91 -11.49
CA LYS A 44 9.40 1.59 -11.74
C LYS A 44 8.42 0.63 -12.44
N HIS A 45 7.13 0.72 -12.12
CA HIS A 45 6.10 -0.18 -12.61
C HIS A 45 4.97 0.60 -13.31
N PRO A 46 5.18 1.08 -14.54
CA PRO A 46 4.13 1.79 -15.25
C PRO A 46 3.07 0.79 -15.74
N TRP A 47 1.86 0.89 -15.20
CA TRP A 47 0.70 0.17 -15.72
C TRP A 47 -0.46 1.16 -15.87
N PRO A 48 -1.45 0.83 -16.74
CA PRO A 48 -2.61 1.70 -16.88
C PRO A 48 -3.32 1.88 -15.53
N ALA A 49 -3.57 3.13 -15.14
CA ALA A 49 -4.30 3.43 -13.93
C ALA A 49 -5.77 3.00 -14.05
N HIS A 50 -6.36 2.66 -12.93
CA HIS A 50 -7.80 2.38 -12.80
C HIS A 50 -8.31 1.19 -13.63
N ALA A 51 -7.44 0.23 -13.96
CA ALA A 51 -7.83 -0.99 -14.66
C ALA A 51 -8.10 -2.10 -13.63
N PRO A 52 -9.37 -2.48 -13.39
CA PRO A 52 -9.68 -3.58 -12.48
C PRO A 52 -9.06 -4.89 -12.96
N GLY A 53 -8.64 -5.75 -12.06
CA GLY A 53 -7.99 -7.00 -12.41
C GLY A 53 -6.69 -6.81 -13.18
N ASN A 54 -5.94 -5.79 -12.84
CA ASN A 54 -4.75 -5.36 -13.56
C ASN A 54 -3.61 -6.38 -13.45
N HIS A 55 -3.34 -7.08 -14.54
CA HIS A 55 -2.25 -8.06 -14.59
C HIS A 55 -0.87 -7.41 -14.42
N GLY A 56 -0.72 -6.16 -14.85
CA GLY A 56 0.51 -5.41 -14.64
C GLY A 56 0.78 -5.15 -13.16
N ALA A 57 -0.25 -4.81 -12.41
CA ALA A 57 -0.15 -4.62 -10.96
C ALA A 57 0.21 -5.93 -10.26
N LEU A 58 -0.41 -7.05 -10.66
CA LEU A 58 -0.12 -8.36 -10.10
C LEU A 58 1.35 -8.75 -10.38
N ALA A 59 1.80 -8.57 -11.60
CA ALA A 59 3.19 -8.88 -11.98
C ALA A 59 4.19 -8.05 -11.18
N ALA A 60 3.90 -6.75 -11.00
CA ALA A 60 4.75 -5.86 -10.20
C ALA A 60 4.80 -6.30 -8.74
N LEU A 61 3.65 -6.68 -8.18
CA LEU A 61 3.58 -7.13 -6.79
C LEU A 61 4.38 -8.42 -6.59
N LEU A 62 4.23 -9.38 -7.49
CA LEU A 62 4.99 -10.64 -7.43
C LEU A 62 6.49 -10.40 -7.59
N GLY A 63 6.88 -9.46 -8.46
CA GLY A 63 8.28 -9.07 -8.63
C GLY A 63 8.89 -8.49 -7.36
N GLU A 64 8.16 -7.59 -6.70
CA GLU A 64 8.62 -7.00 -5.43
C GLU A 64 8.70 -8.06 -4.32
N MET A 65 7.75 -8.99 -4.27
CA MET A 65 7.81 -10.09 -3.30
C MET A 65 9.02 -10.98 -3.54
N GLY A 66 9.38 -11.23 -4.81
CA GLY A 66 10.59 -11.95 -5.16
C GLY A 66 11.86 -11.28 -4.63
N GLU A 67 11.91 -9.95 -4.69
CA GLU A 67 13.03 -9.18 -4.14
C GLU A 67 13.12 -9.32 -2.61
N VAL A 68 11.98 -9.38 -1.92
CA VAL A 68 11.97 -9.66 -0.47
C VAL A 68 12.59 -11.02 -0.18
N VAL A 69 12.21 -12.03 -0.94
CA VAL A 69 12.75 -13.39 -0.77
C VAL A 69 14.27 -13.38 -0.98
N ASP A 70 14.75 -12.67 -2.01
CA ASP A 70 16.18 -12.56 -2.28
C ASP A 70 16.92 -11.93 -1.11
N GLU A 71 16.39 -10.86 -0.52
CA GLU A 71 17.04 -10.22 0.63
C GLU A 71 16.98 -11.09 1.89
N MET A 72 15.91 -11.87 2.07
CA MET A 72 15.85 -12.85 3.15
C MET A 72 16.95 -13.90 3.01
N ASN A 73 17.19 -14.36 1.79
CA ASN A 73 18.24 -15.35 1.52
C ASN A 73 19.65 -14.78 1.73
N LYS A 74 19.82 -13.48 1.48
CA LYS A 74 21.11 -12.81 1.71
C LYS A 74 21.32 -12.44 3.17
N GLY A 75 20.25 -12.39 3.98
CA GLY A 75 20.32 -12.00 5.37
C GLY A 75 20.52 -10.50 5.62
N ASP A 76 20.15 -9.66 4.66
CA ASP A 76 20.24 -8.21 4.79
C ASP A 76 18.92 -7.65 5.34
N ASP A 77 18.87 -7.41 6.64
CA ASP A 77 17.66 -6.97 7.34
C ASP A 77 17.18 -5.58 6.88
N ALA A 78 18.11 -4.66 6.65
CA ALA A 78 17.75 -3.30 6.24
C ALA A 78 17.14 -3.29 4.84
N ARG A 79 17.76 -4.00 3.90
CA ARG A 79 17.26 -4.09 2.53
C ARG A 79 15.96 -4.85 2.46
N ARG A 80 15.81 -5.90 3.26
CA ARG A 80 14.53 -6.64 3.35
C ARG A 80 13.40 -5.71 3.77
N ARG A 81 13.63 -4.84 4.75
CA ARG A 81 12.64 -3.87 5.19
C ARG A 81 12.25 -2.90 4.07
N ASP A 82 13.24 -2.41 3.33
CA ASP A 82 12.98 -1.50 2.20
C ASP A 82 12.19 -2.21 1.10
N GLU A 83 12.51 -3.46 0.80
CA GLU A 83 11.76 -4.23 -0.19
C GLU A 83 10.32 -4.52 0.27
N LEU A 84 10.10 -4.71 1.57
CA LEU A 84 8.75 -4.84 2.11
C LEU A 84 7.94 -3.55 1.93
N LEU A 85 8.57 -2.39 2.08
CA LEU A 85 7.92 -1.12 1.80
C LEU A 85 7.54 -1.00 0.31
N ASP A 86 8.37 -1.51 -0.58
CA ASP A 86 8.06 -1.52 -2.00
C ASP A 86 6.86 -2.43 -2.31
N VAL A 87 6.77 -3.59 -1.67
CA VAL A 87 5.60 -4.47 -1.77
C VAL A 87 4.34 -3.71 -1.33
N LEU A 88 4.42 -3.05 -0.18
CA LEU A 88 3.30 -2.29 0.37
C LEU A 88 2.90 -1.15 -0.58
N ALA A 89 3.86 -0.45 -1.15
CA ALA A 89 3.60 0.66 -2.07
C ALA A 89 2.88 0.18 -3.35
N VAL A 90 3.31 -0.93 -3.92
CA VAL A 90 2.66 -1.51 -5.11
C VAL A 90 1.24 -1.95 -4.77
N ALA A 91 1.05 -2.62 -3.65
CA ALA A 91 -0.27 -3.05 -3.18
C ALA A 91 -1.19 -1.85 -2.94
N TRP A 92 -0.68 -0.81 -2.29
CA TRP A 92 -1.44 0.41 -2.03
C TRP A 92 -1.89 1.08 -3.33
N ARG A 93 -0.99 1.18 -4.30
CA ARG A 93 -1.31 1.75 -5.61
C ARG A 93 -2.42 0.95 -6.29
N TRP A 94 -2.35 -0.37 -6.24
CA TRP A 94 -3.38 -1.23 -6.83
C TRP A 94 -4.73 -1.02 -6.13
N VAL A 95 -4.73 -0.94 -4.81
CA VAL A 95 -5.95 -0.64 -4.04
C VAL A 95 -6.55 0.70 -4.48
N ASN A 96 -5.71 1.72 -4.67
CA ASN A 96 -6.18 3.02 -5.16
C ASN A 96 -6.81 2.93 -6.54
N ASP A 97 -6.20 2.17 -7.45
CA ASP A 97 -6.74 1.99 -8.80
C ASP A 97 -8.10 1.29 -8.77
N GLU A 98 -8.24 0.26 -7.94
CA GLU A 98 -9.52 -0.44 -7.78
C GLU A 98 -10.58 0.50 -7.16
N HIS A 99 -10.20 1.28 -6.18
CA HIS A 99 -11.09 2.24 -5.54
C HIS A 99 -11.59 3.30 -6.54
N GLU A 100 -10.70 3.88 -7.33
CA GLU A 100 -11.06 4.87 -8.35
C GLU A 100 -11.95 4.28 -9.44
N SER A 101 -11.69 3.04 -9.84
CA SER A 101 -12.53 2.34 -10.81
C SER A 101 -13.96 2.18 -10.30
N ARG A 102 -14.11 1.77 -9.03
CA ARG A 102 -15.43 1.64 -8.39
C ARG A 102 -16.14 2.98 -8.28
N ARG A 103 -15.41 4.04 -7.87
CA ARG A 103 -15.96 5.37 -7.75
C ARG A 103 -16.50 5.88 -9.08
N LYS A 104 -15.76 5.68 -10.16
CA LYS A 104 -16.18 6.08 -11.52
C LYS A 104 -17.44 5.35 -11.96
N LYS A 105 -17.54 4.05 -11.68
CA LYS A 105 -18.75 3.29 -12.00
C LYS A 105 -19.96 3.82 -11.27
N GLN A 106 -19.82 4.20 -10.00
CA GLN A 106 -20.92 4.77 -9.22
C GLN A 106 -21.38 6.11 -9.78
N LEU A 107 -20.46 6.94 -10.28
CA LEU A 107 -20.77 8.25 -10.84
C LEU A 107 -21.44 8.17 -12.20
N ASN A 108 -21.26 7.07 -12.93
CA ASN A 108 -21.82 6.88 -14.26
C ASN A 108 -23.18 6.17 -14.27
N LEU A 109 -23.76 5.96 -13.12
CA LEU A 109 -25.10 5.38 -13.02
C LEU A 109 -26.21 6.43 -13.33
#